data_7def3ae6b3bb8979bbeac8214d83630c
#
_entry.id   7def3ae6b3bb8979bbeac8214d83630c
#
_cell.length_a   1.000
_cell.length_b   1.000
_cell.length_c   1.000
_cell.angle_alpha   90.00
_cell.angle_beta   90.00
_cell.angle_gamma   90.00
#
_symmetry.space_group_name_H-M   'P 1'
#
loop_
_entity.id
_entity.type
_entity.pdbx_description
1 polymer ?
#
loop_
_entity_poly.entity_id
_entity_poly.type
_entity_poly.pdbx_seq_one_letter_code
_entity_poly.pdbx_strand_id
1 'polypeptide(L)'
;MIKRQQWKAEQPLWDARKLVFIDETGVNTKMARRYGRSAVGERCLSAEPHGHWQSSTFLAALRHDQITAPFFVEGAVDAEVFTAYLQHVLCPELQPDDVVILDNLATHKIAAVEKLIHARGASVRYLPAYSPDLNPIEQAFAKLKAHLRQAAARTLDDLTLALAQALQSFSPDHCRNFFRDANYATN
;
A
#
# COMPACT_ATOMS: atom_id res chain seq x y z
N MET A 1 2.27 18.12 16.32
CA MET A 1 1.73 17.27 17.41
C MET A 1 0.21 17.33 17.52
N ILE A 2 -0.44 18.47 17.46
CA ILE A 2 -1.91 18.63 17.64
C ILE A 2 -2.72 17.78 16.63
N LYS A 3 -2.40 17.85 15.34
CA LYS A 3 -3.14 17.09 14.30
C LYS A 3 -3.07 15.57 14.50
N ARG A 4 -1.94 15.02 14.98
CA ARG A 4 -1.79 13.58 15.25
C ARG A 4 -2.58 13.15 16.49
N GLN A 5 -2.64 13.98 17.54
CA GLN A 5 -3.47 13.69 18.72
C GLN A 5 -4.95 13.73 18.40
N GLN A 6 -5.38 14.71 17.60
CA GLN A 6 -6.74 14.82 17.12
C GLN A 6 -7.13 13.59 16.27
N TRP A 7 -6.27 13.19 15.33
CA TRP A 7 -6.50 11.99 14.52
C TRP A 7 -6.72 10.75 15.38
N LYS A 8 -5.84 10.52 16.37
CA LYS A 8 -5.96 9.36 17.29
C LYS A 8 -7.24 9.40 18.14
N ALA A 9 -7.72 10.57 18.49
CA ALA A 9 -8.98 10.70 19.21
C ALA A 9 -10.20 10.41 18.32
N GLU A 10 -10.11 10.68 17.04
CA GLU A 10 -11.19 10.43 16.07
C GLU A 10 -11.20 8.98 15.56
N GLN A 11 -10.04 8.27 15.50
CA GLN A 11 -9.93 6.92 14.94
C GLN A 11 -10.99 5.92 15.45
N PRO A 12 -11.30 5.84 16.76
CA PRO A 12 -12.30 4.90 17.28
C PRO A 12 -13.74 5.21 16.84
N LEU A 13 -13.98 6.42 16.32
CA LEU A 13 -15.30 6.88 15.90
C LEU A 13 -15.60 6.53 14.44
N TRP A 14 -14.61 6.08 13.69
CA TRP A 14 -14.77 5.81 12.26
C TRP A 14 -15.18 4.35 12.01
N ASP A 15 -16.12 4.17 11.09
CA ASP A 15 -16.45 2.82 10.60
C ASP A 15 -15.34 2.31 9.70
N ALA A 16 -14.57 1.34 10.18
CA ALA A 16 -13.45 0.75 9.45
C ALA A 16 -13.85 0.20 8.08
N ARG A 17 -15.11 -0.21 7.90
CA ARG A 17 -15.63 -0.74 6.62
C ARG A 17 -15.73 0.32 5.53
N LYS A 18 -15.75 1.60 5.91
CA LYS A 18 -15.80 2.75 5.01
C LYS A 18 -14.42 3.35 4.73
N LEU A 19 -13.38 2.92 5.43
CA LEU A 19 -12.03 3.45 5.25
C LEU A 19 -11.33 2.77 4.08
N VAL A 20 -10.72 3.57 3.22
CA VAL A 20 -9.94 3.14 2.05
C VAL A 20 -8.58 3.82 2.10
N PHE A 21 -7.56 3.11 2.54
CA PHE A 21 -6.20 3.63 2.61
C PHE A 21 -5.49 3.40 1.28
N ILE A 22 -4.95 4.46 0.70
CA ILE A 22 -4.20 4.39 -0.55
C ILE A 22 -2.77 4.82 -0.28
N ASP A 23 -1.84 4.08 -0.88
CA ASP A 23 -0.43 4.43 -0.83
C ASP A 23 0.32 3.79 -2.01
N GLU A 24 1.58 4.19 -2.16
CA GLU A 24 2.48 3.69 -3.17
C GLU A 24 3.72 3.06 -2.54
N THR A 25 4.28 2.06 -3.21
CA THR A 25 5.50 1.43 -2.74
C THR A 25 6.43 1.07 -3.88
N GLY A 26 7.71 1.44 -3.75
CA GLY A 26 8.74 1.06 -4.70
C GLY A 26 9.04 -0.44 -4.63
N VAL A 27 9.09 -1.08 -5.79
CA VAL A 27 9.50 -2.47 -5.99
C VAL A 27 10.52 -2.55 -7.13
N ASN A 28 11.35 -3.58 -7.18
CA ASN A 28 12.35 -3.72 -8.23
C ASN A 28 12.80 -5.17 -8.43
N THR A 29 13.47 -5.42 -9.55
CA THR A 29 13.98 -6.75 -9.93
C THR A 29 15.25 -7.18 -9.15
N LYS A 30 15.74 -6.37 -8.21
CA LYS A 30 16.84 -6.70 -7.31
C LYS A 30 16.40 -7.19 -5.94
N MET A 31 15.08 -7.23 -5.69
CA MET A 31 14.56 -7.65 -4.39
C MET A 31 14.98 -9.10 -4.11
N ALA A 32 15.66 -9.31 -2.98
CA ALA A 32 16.09 -10.61 -2.48
C ALA A 32 16.08 -10.62 -0.95
N ARG A 33 16.08 -11.80 -0.36
CA ARG A 33 16.24 -11.94 1.10
C ARG A 33 17.67 -11.55 1.47
N ARG A 34 17.80 -10.64 2.42
CA ARG A 34 19.11 -10.18 2.94
C ARG A 34 19.62 -11.01 4.11
N TYR A 35 18.76 -11.80 4.71
CA TYR A 35 19.07 -12.60 5.90
C TYR A 35 18.55 -14.03 5.69
N GLY A 36 19.33 -15.00 6.11
CA GLY A 36 19.01 -16.42 6.14
C GLY A 36 19.36 -17.03 7.48
N ARG A 37 19.07 -18.31 7.63
CA ARG A 37 19.47 -19.12 8.78
C ARG A 37 20.18 -20.37 8.27
N SER A 38 21.27 -20.76 8.94
CA SER A 38 22.00 -22.03 8.72
C SER A 38 22.11 -22.76 10.05
N ALA A 39 22.53 -24.01 10.02
CA ALA A 39 22.87 -24.77 11.23
C ALA A 39 23.99 -24.07 12.01
N VAL A 40 24.04 -24.32 13.31
CA VAL A 40 25.11 -23.77 14.17
C VAL A 40 26.47 -24.26 13.68
N GLY A 41 27.40 -23.32 13.43
CA GLY A 41 28.72 -23.61 12.87
C GLY A 41 28.80 -23.61 11.34
N GLU A 42 27.68 -23.47 10.62
CA GLU A 42 27.66 -23.39 9.17
C GLU A 42 27.49 -21.95 8.68
N ARG A 43 28.14 -21.62 7.55
CA ARG A 43 27.98 -20.31 6.90
C ARG A 43 26.70 -20.29 6.07
N CYS A 44 25.85 -19.29 6.32
CA CYS A 44 24.68 -19.04 5.46
C CYS A 44 25.14 -18.41 4.13
N LEU A 45 25.09 -19.19 3.05
CA LEU A 45 25.47 -18.72 1.71
C LEU A 45 24.21 -18.30 0.93
N SER A 46 24.27 -17.16 0.27
CA SER A 46 23.23 -16.68 -0.63
C SER A 46 23.85 -15.93 -1.80
N ALA A 47 23.28 -16.07 -2.98
CA ALA A 47 23.66 -15.29 -4.15
C ALA A 47 22.74 -14.06 -4.26
N GLU A 48 23.35 -12.87 -4.36
CA GLU A 48 22.64 -11.64 -4.67
C GLU A 48 22.81 -11.29 -6.15
N PRO A 49 21.75 -10.77 -6.80
CA PRO A 49 21.84 -10.37 -8.19
C PRO A 49 22.74 -9.12 -8.31
N HIS A 50 23.69 -9.18 -9.23
CA HIS A 50 24.51 -8.07 -9.66
C HIS A 50 24.03 -7.52 -11.01
N GLY A 51 24.24 -6.24 -11.28
CA GLY A 51 23.94 -5.58 -12.55
C GLY A 51 22.83 -4.55 -12.42
N HIS A 52 22.32 -4.12 -13.58
CA HIS A 52 21.22 -3.15 -13.65
C HIS A 52 19.92 -3.78 -13.17
N TRP A 53 19.14 -3.00 -12.43
CA TRP A 53 17.80 -3.39 -11.99
C TRP A 53 16.78 -2.37 -12.49
N GLN A 54 15.56 -2.83 -12.70
CA GLN A 54 14.44 -1.99 -13.05
C GLN A 54 13.64 -1.68 -11.80
N SER A 55 13.38 -0.40 -11.58
CA SER A 55 12.56 0.10 -10.49
C SER A 55 11.18 0.44 -11.02
N SER A 56 10.18 0.03 -10.26
CA SER A 56 8.76 0.23 -10.56
C SER A 56 8.02 0.67 -9.31
N THR A 57 6.86 1.23 -9.49
CA THR A 57 5.98 1.61 -8.39
C THR A 57 4.72 0.75 -8.41
N PHE A 58 4.34 0.27 -7.25
CA PHE A 58 3.08 -0.44 -7.03
C PHE A 58 2.16 0.42 -6.17
N LEU A 59 0.96 0.73 -6.69
CA LEU A 59 -0.11 1.41 -5.96
C LEU A 59 -1.20 0.40 -5.64
N ALA A 60 -1.84 0.58 -4.49
CA ALA A 60 -3.02 -0.19 -4.13
C ALA A 60 -3.86 0.58 -3.10
N ALA A 61 -5.07 0.10 -2.90
CA ALA A 61 -5.92 0.52 -1.81
C ALA A 61 -6.13 -0.63 -0.83
N LEU A 62 -6.10 -0.35 0.47
CA LEU A 62 -6.42 -1.30 1.53
C LEU A 62 -7.77 -0.95 2.13
N ARG A 63 -8.70 -1.90 2.08
CA ARG A 63 -9.95 -1.91 2.84
C ARG A 63 -9.81 -2.84 4.06
N HIS A 64 -10.78 -2.79 4.97
CA HIS A 64 -10.76 -3.61 6.19
C HIS A 64 -10.75 -5.12 5.93
N ASP A 65 -11.12 -5.58 4.74
CA ASP A 65 -11.28 -6.98 4.37
C ASP A 65 -10.54 -7.40 3.08
N GLN A 66 -9.97 -6.45 2.33
CA GLN A 66 -9.28 -6.75 1.09
C GLN A 66 -8.28 -5.67 0.66
N ILE A 67 -7.35 -6.05 -0.21
CA ILE A 67 -6.60 -5.12 -1.04
C ILE A 67 -7.34 -4.97 -2.36
N THR A 68 -7.58 -3.74 -2.79
CA THR A 68 -8.29 -3.41 -4.02
C THR A 68 -7.51 -2.41 -4.86
N ALA A 69 -7.96 -2.18 -6.08
CA ALA A 69 -7.36 -1.21 -7.01
C ALA A 69 -5.83 -1.36 -7.19
N PRO A 70 -5.29 -2.59 -7.38
CA PRO A 70 -3.86 -2.75 -7.60
C PRO A 70 -3.44 -2.18 -8.95
N PHE A 71 -2.35 -1.42 -8.96
CA PHE A 71 -1.77 -0.85 -10.17
C PHE A 71 -0.25 -0.92 -10.13
N PHE A 72 0.35 -1.36 -11.22
CA PHE A 72 1.79 -1.49 -11.36
C PHE A 72 2.26 -0.65 -12.54
N VAL A 73 3.27 0.18 -12.32
CA VAL A 73 3.83 1.07 -13.33
C VAL A 73 5.35 1.07 -13.25
N GLU A 74 6.00 1.10 -14.41
CA GLU A 74 7.44 1.25 -14.50
C GLU A 74 7.86 2.69 -14.12
N GLY A 75 8.89 2.80 -13.27
CA GLY A 75 9.38 4.08 -12.80
C GLY A 75 8.61 4.66 -11.62
N ALA A 76 8.70 5.97 -11.47
CA ALA A 76 8.06 6.75 -10.41
C ALA A 76 6.66 7.21 -10.85
N VAL A 77 5.80 7.40 -9.88
CA VAL A 77 4.46 7.97 -10.06
C VAL A 77 4.54 9.48 -9.90
N ASP A 78 4.11 10.20 -10.92
CA ASP A 78 3.89 11.63 -10.87
C ASP A 78 2.41 11.96 -10.66
N ALA A 79 2.08 13.25 -10.65
CA ALA A 79 0.72 13.73 -10.44
C ALA A 79 -0.25 13.31 -11.55
N GLU A 80 0.22 13.17 -12.78
CA GLU A 80 -0.59 12.77 -13.93
C GLU A 80 -0.93 11.28 -13.84
N VAL A 81 0.08 10.44 -13.63
CA VAL A 81 -0.09 8.99 -13.42
C VAL A 81 -0.99 8.71 -12.21
N PHE A 82 -0.78 9.44 -11.10
CA PHE A 82 -1.62 9.29 -9.91
C PHE A 82 -3.08 9.67 -10.18
N THR A 83 -3.32 10.76 -10.91
CA THR A 83 -4.67 11.19 -11.30
C THR A 83 -5.34 10.15 -12.21
N ALA A 84 -4.61 9.61 -13.19
CA ALA A 84 -5.10 8.55 -14.07
C ALA A 84 -5.42 7.27 -13.28
N TYR A 85 -4.57 6.87 -12.34
CA TYR A 85 -4.84 5.76 -11.43
C TYR A 85 -6.14 5.96 -10.65
N LEU A 86 -6.33 7.14 -10.06
CA LEU A 86 -7.57 7.45 -9.35
C LEU A 86 -8.79 7.34 -10.26
N GLN A 87 -8.72 7.94 -11.44
CA GLN A 87 -9.84 8.00 -12.36
C GLN A 87 -10.25 6.62 -12.90
N HIS A 88 -9.28 5.81 -13.30
CA HIS A 88 -9.52 4.59 -14.07
C HIS A 88 -9.46 3.30 -13.24
N VAL A 89 -8.78 3.33 -12.08
CA VAL A 89 -8.57 2.13 -11.27
C VAL A 89 -9.28 2.23 -9.92
N LEU A 90 -9.05 3.30 -9.14
CA LEU A 90 -9.63 3.40 -7.81
C LEU A 90 -11.09 3.84 -7.81
N CYS A 91 -11.43 4.93 -8.52
CA CYS A 91 -12.78 5.51 -8.48
C CYS A 91 -13.90 4.54 -8.89
N PRO A 92 -13.69 3.59 -9.83
CA PRO A 92 -14.67 2.54 -10.09
C PRO A 92 -14.98 1.62 -8.90
N GLU A 93 -14.03 1.44 -7.98
CA GLU A 93 -14.13 0.58 -6.79
C GLU A 93 -14.72 1.32 -5.57
N LEU A 94 -14.83 2.66 -5.62
CA LEU A 94 -15.36 3.45 -4.51
C LEU A 94 -16.87 3.35 -4.40
N GLN A 95 -17.34 3.29 -3.16
CA GLN A 95 -18.75 3.31 -2.81
C GLN A 95 -19.13 4.65 -2.16
N PRO A 96 -20.40 5.04 -2.20
CA PRO A 96 -20.87 6.18 -1.43
C PRO A 96 -20.53 6.05 0.06
N ASP A 97 -20.18 7.18 0.68
CA ASP A 97 -19.73 7.30 2.07
C ASP A 97 -18.37 6.68 2.38
N ASP A 98 -17.62 6.19 1.38
CA ASP A 98 -16.23 5.81 1.59
C ASP A 98 -15.40 7.03 2.01
N VAL A 99 -14.43 6.78 2.90
CA VAL A 99 -13.45 7.77 3.34
C VAL A 99 -12.08 7.35 2.81
N VAL A 100 -11.66 8.01 1.75
CA VAL A 100 -10.34 7.76 1.15
C VAL A 100 -9.28 8.47 1.98
N ILE A 101 -8.31 7.71 2.46
CA ILE A 101 -7.22 8.21 3.30
C ILE A 101 -5.93 8.14 2.51
N LEU A 102 -5.30 9.30 2.36
CA LEU A 102 -4.06 9.51 1.64
C LEU A 102 -2.98 10.00 2.60
N ASP A 103 -1.73 9.75 2.25
CA ASP A 103 -0.64 10.43 2.91
C ASP A 103 -0.64 11.94 2.60
N ASN A 104 0.25 12.68 3.26
CA ASN A 104 0.30 14.13 3.16
C ASN A 104 1.25 14.64 2.05
N LEU A 105 1.49 13.88 0.99
CA LEU A 105 2.33 14.30 -0.14
C LEU A 105 1.65 15.38 -0.99
N ALA A 106 2.47 16.26 -1.58
CA ALA A 106 1.97 17.35 -2.41
C ALA A 106 1.26 16.86 -3.67
N THR A 107 1.72 15.75 -4.24
CA THR A 107 1.14 15.08 -5.41
C THR A 107 -0.28 14.58 -5.16
N HIS A 108 -0.63 14.28 -3.91
CA HIS A 108 -1.96 13.80 -3.53
C HIS A 108 -2.94 14.93 -3.21
N LYS A 109 -2.46 16.17 -3.03
CA LYS A 109 -3.27 17.34 -2.66
C LYS A 109 -3.69 18.19 -3.84
N ILE A 110 -3.93 17.58 -4.97
CA ILE A 110 -4.39 18.29 -6.15
C ILE A 110 -5.91 18.36 -6.11
N ALA A 111 -6.49 19.53 -6.40
CA ALA A 111 -7.94 19.72 -6.43
C ALA A 111 -8.67 18.69 -7.32
N ALA A 112 -8.01 18.20 -8.36
CA ALA A 112 -8.53 17.14 -9.24
C ALA A 112 -8.76 15.82 -8.48
N VAL A 113 -7.88 15.45 -7.54
CA VAL A 113 -7.99 14.23 -6.72
C VAL A 113 -9.27 14.27 -5.88
N GLU A 114 -9.48 15.36 -5.14
CA GLU A 114 -10.68 15.52 -4.31
C GLU A 114 -11.95 15.51 -5.16
N LYS A 115 -11.94 16.21 -6.31
CA LYS A 115 -13.08 16.25 -7.22
C LYS A 115 -13.46 14.86 -7.74
N LEU A 116 -12.49 14.04 -8.14
CA LEU A 116 -12.74 12.67 -8.63
C LEU A 116 -13.36 11.79 -7.55
N ILE A 117 -12.85 11.85 -6.33
CA ILE A 117 -13.33 11.05 -5.20
C ILE A 117 -14.73 11.52 -4.77
N HIS A 118 -14.95 12.83 -4.66
CA HIS A 118 -16.26 13.39 -4.31
C HIS A 118 -17.35 13.07 -5.36
N ALA A 119 -16.98 12.98 -6.65
CA ALA A 119 -17.91 12.58 -7.70
C ALA A 119 -18.45 11.14 -7.52
N ARG A 120 -17.80 10.31 -6.67
CA ARG A 120 -18.27 8.97 -6.28
C ARG A 120 -19.08 8.94 -4.98
N GLY A 121 -19.39 10.10 -4.40
CA GLY A 121 -20.04 10.19 -3.10
C GLY A 121 -19.13 9.84 -1.93
N ALA A 122 -17.81 9.74 -2.16
CA ALA A 122 -16.79 9.48 -1.16
C ALA A 122 -16.16 10.80 -0.67
N SER A 123 -15.44 10.74 0.46
CA SER A 123 -14.72 11.87 1.02
C SER A 123 -13.23 11.59 1.11
N VAL A 124 -12.42 12.66 1.24
CA VAL A 124 -10.96 12.57 1.34
C VAL A 124 -10.50 13.03 2.71
N ARG A 125 -9.55 12.31 3.29
CA ARG A 125 -8.79 12.72 4.47
C ARG A 125 -7.30 12.52 4.25
N TYR A 126 -6.49 13.41 4.79
CA TYR A 126 -5.04 13.33 4.72
C TYR A 126 -4.45 12.98 6.08
N LEU A 127 -3.60 11.96 6.10
CA LEU A 127 -2.87 11.57 7.31
C LEU A 127 -2.05 12.74 7.86
N PRO A 128 -1.88 12.83 9.17
CA PRO A 128 -0.91 13.75 9.74
C PRO A 128 0.49 13.48 9.19
N ALA A 129 1.26 14.52 8.94
CA ALA A 129 2.62 14.37 8.45
C ALA A 129 3.46 13.44 9.36
N TYR A 130 4.33 12.64 8.77
CA TYR A 130 5.22 11.69 9.46
C TYR A 130 4.49 10.73 10.40
N SER A 131 3.38 10.15 9.92
CA SER A 131 2.56 9.22 10.72
C SER A 131 2.31 7.87 10.03
N PRO A 132 3.35 7.12 9.61
CA PRO A 132 3.19 5.82 8.95
C PRO A 132 2.54 4.77 9.86
N ASP A 133 2.66 4.90 11.18
CA ASP A 133 2.01 4.05 12.17
C ASP A 133 0.47 4.21 12.20
N LEU A 134 -0.06 5.27 11.60
CA LEU A 134 -1.50 5.47 11.41
C LEU A 134 -1.98 4.98 10.04
N ASN A 135 -1.08 4.44 9.21
CA ASN A 135 -1.37 3.97 7.87
C ASN A 135 -1.29 2.43 7.80
N PRO A 136 -2.41 1.69 7.90
CA PRO A 136 -2.39 0.23 7.91
C PRO A 136 -1.86 -0.39 6.61
N ILE A 137 -1.92 0.31 5.46
CA ILE A 137 -1.42 -0.20 4.19
C ILE A 137 0.11 -0.40 4.19
N GLU A 138 0.84 0.31 5.04
CA GLU A 138 2.28 0.14 5.21
C GLU A 138 2.64 -1.28 5.69
N GLN A 139 1.83 -1.85 6.57
CA GLN A 139 2.00 -3.23 7.02
C GLN A 139 1.66 -4.23 5.91
N ALA A 140 0.63 -3.93 5.10
CA ALA A 140 0.31 -4.72 3.93
C ALA A 140 1.47 -4.70 2.92
N PHE A 141 2.06 -3.53 2.67
CA PHE A 141 3.23 -3.42 1.81
C PHE A 141 4.48 -4.08 2.38
N ALA A 142 4.65 -4.08 3.70
CA ALA A 142 5.74 -4.83 4.34
C ALA A 142 5.60 -6.35 4.08
N LYS A 143 4.39 -6.90 4.21
CA LYS A 143 4.08 -8.29 3.87
C LYS A 143 4.28 -8.56 2.38
N LEU A 144 3.75 -7.70 1.49
CA LEU A 144 3.93 -7.79 0.05
C LEU A 144 5.43 -7.87 -0.31
N LYS A 145 6.23 -6.94 0.19
CA LYS A 145 7.68 -6.92 -0.04
C LYS A 145 8.40 -8.16 0.51
N ALA A 146 7.90 -8.78 1.58
CA ALA A 146 8.46 -10.04 2.07
C ALA A 146 8.25 -11.18 1.06
N HIS A 147 7.06 -11.27 0.45
CA HIS A 147 6.78 -12.23 -0.63
C HIS A 147 7.65 -11.97 -1.86
N LEU A 148 7.77 -10.70 -2.31
CA LEU A 148 8.60 -10.35 -3.46
C LEU A 148 10.09 -10.68 -3.24
N ARG A 149 10.61 -10.43 -2.04
CA ARG A 149 11.99 -10.83 -1.69
C ARG A 149 12.17 -12.34 -1.68
N GLN A 150 11.13 -13.09 -1.35
CA GLN A 150 11.16 -14.55 -1.41
C GLN A 150 11.12 -15.07 -2.85
N ALA A 151 10.28 -14.45 -3.69
CA ALA A 151 10.16 -14.77 -5.12
C ALA A 151 11.46 -14.47 -5.87
N ALA A 152 12.21 -13.45 -5.43
CA ALA A 152 13.50 -13.05 -6.00
C ALA A 152 13.44 -12.87 -7.53
N ALA A 153 12.36 -12.23 -8.02
CA ALA A 153 12.12 -11.95 -9.44
C ALA A 153 13.27 -11.15 -10.08
N ARG A 154 13.63 -11.49 -11.33
CA ARG A 154 14.76 -10.86 -12.05
C ARG A 154 14.34 -10.12 -13.31
N THR A 155 13.11 -10.32 -13.75
CA THR A 155 12.49 -9.62 -14.88
C THR A 155 11.24 -8.89 -14.41
N LEU A 156 10.74 -7.94 -15.21
CA LEU A 156 9.47 -7.26 -14.90
C LEU A 156 8.28 -8.23 -14.98
N ASP A 157 8.31 -9.17 -15.89
CA ASP A 157 7.27 -10.20 -16.04
C ASP A 157 7.22 -11.09 -14.78
N ASP A 158 8.38 -11.57 -14.32
CA ASP A 158 8.46 -12.34 -13.07
C ASP A 158 8.00 -11.51 -11.86
N LEU A 159 8.36 -10.22 -11.81
CA LEU A 159 7.95 -9.33 -10.73
C LEU A 159 6.42 -9.12 -10.73
N THR A 160 5.83 -8.94 -11.91
CA THR A 160 4.39 -8.80 -12.09
C THR A 160 3.66 -10.07 -11.66
N LEU A 161 4.17 -11.24 -12.05
CA LEU A 161 3.62 -12.52 -11.61
C LEU A 161 3.73 -12.70 -10.10
N ALA A 162 4.88 -12.36 -9.52
CA ALA A 162 5.11 -12.43 -8.08
C ALA A 162 4.19 -11.47 -7.30
N LEU A 163 3.90 -10.27 -7.84
CA LEU A 163 2.93 -9.33 -7.27
C LEU A 163 1.52 -9.94 -7.27
N ALA A 164 1.07 -10.51 -8.40
CA ALA A 164 -0.23 -11.15 -8.49
C ALA A 164 -0.39 -12.31 -7.49
N GLN A 165 0.63 -13.15 -7.35
CA GLN A 165 0.65 -14.25 -6.38
C GLN A 165 0.65 -13.73 -4.93
N ALA A 166 1.43 -12.68 -4.65
CA ALA A 166 1.49 -12.08 -3.33
C ALA A 166 0.13 -11.49 -2.91
N LEU A 167 -0.59 -10.84 -3.83
CA LEU A 167 -1.93 -10.31 -3.57
C LEU A 167 -2.94 -11.39 -3.19
N GLN A 168 -2.87 -12.58 -3.81
CA GLN A 168 -3.72 -13.72 -3.45
C GLN A 168 -3.48 -14.24 -2.02
N SER A 169 -2.33 -13.93 -1.42
CA SER A 169 -2.00 -14.33 -0.04
C SER A 169 -2.66 -13.49 1.05
N PHE A 170 -3.35 -12.41 0.67
CA PHE A 170 -4.04 -11.53 1.62
C PHE A 170 -5.46 -12.04 1.88
N SER A 171 -5.69 -12.48 3.10
CA SER A 171 -7.04 -12.83 3.56
C SER A 171 -7.73 -11.64 4.21
N PRO A 172 -9.07 -11.66 4.33
CA PRO A 172 -9.79 -10.65 5.10
C PRO A 172 -9.28 -10.49 6.53
N ASP A 173 -8.83 -11.58 7.18
CA ASP A 173 -8.26 -11.53 8.52
C ASP A 173 -6.93 -10.77 8.57
N HIS A 174 -6.09 -10.91 7.55
CA HIS A 174 -4.87 -10.10 7.46
C HIS A 174 -5.20 -8.61 7.38
N CYS A 175 -6.15 -8.22 6.53
CA CYS A 175 -6.55 -6.82 6.37
C CYS A 175 -7.13 -6.26 7.67
N ARG A 176 -8.04 -7.00 8.33
CA ARG A 176 -8.57 -6.62 9.65
C ARG A 176 -7.48 -6.45 10.71
N ASN A 177 -6.49 -7.32 10.71
CA ASN A 177 -5.38 -7.22 11.66
C ASN A 177 -4.53 -5.97 11.42
N PHE A 178 -4.25 -5.58 10.17
CA PHE A 178 -3.56 -4.33 9.86
C PHE A 178 -4.32 -3.10 10.37
N PHE A 179 -5.64 -3.09 10.19
CA PHE A 179 -6.49 -2.03 10.73
C PHE A 179 -6.43 -1.98 12.26
N ARG A 180 -6.53 -3.14 12.93
CA ARG A 180 -6.45 -3.24 14.39
C ARG A 180 -5.12 -2.76 14.93
N ASP A 181 -4.01 -3.17 14.30
CA ASP A 181 -2.66 -2.77 14.72
C ASP A 181 -2.44 -1.26 14.55
N ALA A 182 -3.07 -0.64 13.56
CA ALA A 182 -3.07 0.80 13.38
C ALA A 182 -4.12 1.53 14.23
N ASN A 183 -4.82 0.82 15.16
CA ASN A 183 -5.85 1.30 16.08
C ASN A 183 -7.13 1.80 15.42
N TYR A 184 -7.50 1.29 14.25
CA TYR A 184 -8.84 1.46 13.68
C TYR A 184 -9.76 0.36 14.20
N ALA A 185 -10.96 0.75 14.66
CA ALA A 185 -11.92 -0.22 15.19
C ALA A 185 -12.39 -1.18 14.08
N THR A 186 -12.28 -2.48 14.35
CA THR A 186 -12.77 -3.55 13.46
C THR A 186 -13.82 -4.34 14.23
N ASN A 187 -15.00 -3.75 14.40
CA ASN A 187 -16.16 -4.47 14.99
C ASN A 187 -16.82 -5.34 13.94
#